data_22d60690fb839aa83a316ac538cd0dfe
#
_entry.id   22d60690fb839aa83a316ac538cd0dfe
#
_cell.length_a   1.000
_cell.length_b   1.000
_cell.length_c   1.000
_cell.angle_alpha   90.00
_cell.angle_beta   90.00
_cell.angle_gamma   90.00
#
_symmetry.space_group_name_H-M   'P 1'
#
loop_
_entity.id
_entity.type
_entity.pdbx_description
1 polymer ?
#
loop_
_entity_poly.entity_id
_entity_poly.type
_entity_poly.pdbx_seq_one_letter_code
_entity_poly.pdbx_strand_id
1 'polypeptide(L)'
;MAKISVLVAVYNTEKYLHQCLDSLINQTFDDIEIICINDASTDCSLKILQTYAKKDNRVKVLEMPLNSGSAKARNAGLRLATGDFIAFVDSDDWVSNNAFEQIYNTFIS
;
A
#
# COMPACT_ATOMS: atom_id res chain seq x y z
N MET A 1 8.46 9.80 -10.96
CA MET A 1 8.66 8.60 -10.14
C MET A 1 8.52 8.96 -8.67
N ALA A 2 7.93 8.07 -7.89
CA ALA A 2 7.79 8.29 -6.46
C ALA A 2 9.12 8.07 -5.72
N LYS A 3 9.29 8.73 -4.56
CA LYS A 3 10.46 8.50 -3.70
C LYS A 3 10.28 7.26 -2.84
N ILE A 4 9.08 7.01 -2.35
CA ILE A 4 8.78 5.86 -1.50
C ILE A 4 7.69 5.03 -2.16
N SER A 5 7.93 3.73 -2.29
CA SER A 5 6.92 2.76 -2.68
C SER A 5 6.41 2.06 -1.43
N VAL A 6 5.11 2.22 -1.16
CA VAL A 6 4.46 1.59 -0.01
C VAL A 6 3.75 0.35 -0.50
N LEU A 7 4.13 -0.81 0.02
CA LEU A 7 3.54 -2.09 -0.37
C LEU A 7 2.59 -2.58 0.71
N VAL A 8 1.37 -2.88 0.30
CA VAL A 8 0.31 -3.35 1.21
C VAL A 8 -0.23 -4.67 0.67
N ALA A 9 0.07 -5.76 1.36
CA ALA A 9 -0.50 -7.07 1.03
C ALA A 9 -1.87 -7.18 1.67
N VAL A 10 -2.88 -7.50 0.87
CA VAL A 10 -4.28 -7.49 1.29
C VAL A 10 -4.89 -8.87 1.12
N TYR A 11 -5.40 -9.43 2.22
CA TYR A 11 -6.20 -10.64 2.19
C TYR A 11 -7.29 -10.59 3.25
N ASN A 12 -8.53 -10.41 2.81
CA ASN A 12 -9.71 -10.41 3.69
C ASN A 12 -9.59 -9.47 4.88
N THR A 13 -9.20 -8.21 4.61
CA THR A 13 -9.06 -7.17 5.65
C THR A 13 -10.04 -6.02 5.46
N GLU A 14 -11.22 -6.29 4.91
CA GLU A 14 -12.20 -5.22 4.62
C GLU A 14 -12.55 -4.37 5.84
N LYS A 15 -12.50 -4.94 7.05
CA LYS A 15 -12.82 -4.21 8.27
C LYS A 15 -11.82 -3.10 8.60
N TYR A 16 -10.57 -3.28 8.19
CA TYR A 16 -9.46 -2.40 8.57
C TYR A 16 -8.89 -1.61 7.40
N LEU A 17 -9.24 -2.01 6.18
CA LEU A 17 -8.58 -1.53 4.98
C LEU A 17 -8.78 -0.03 4.76
N HIS A 18 -9.98 0.50 5.06
CA HIS A 18 -10.23 1.95 4.95
C HIS A 18 -9.28 2.75 5.84
N GLN A 19 -9.11 2.33 7.09
CA GLN A 19 -8.23 3.02 8.02
C GLN A 19 -6.79 2.98 7.55
N CYS A 20 -6.34 1.82 7.06
CA CYS A 20 -5.00 1.66 6.50
C CYS A 20 -4.77 2.61 5.34
N LEU A 21 -5.63 2.57 4.33
CA LEU A 21 -5.47 3.37 3.13
C LEU A 21 -5.60 4.87 3.41
N ASP A 22 -6.53 5.26 4.26
CA ASP A 22 -6.69 6.67 4.64
C ASP A 22 -5.41 7.20 5.31
N SER A 23 -4.77 6.39 6.15
CA SER A 23 -3.52 6.80 6.80
C SER A 23 -2.38 6.98 5.79
N LEU A 24 -2.41 6.25 4.68
CA LEU A 24 -1.39 6.35 3.64
C LEU A 24 -1.63 7.53 2.70
N ILE A 25 -2.89 7.76 2.30
CA ILE A 25 -3.20 8.88 1.39
C ILE A 25 -3.02 10.22 2.08
N ASN A 26 -3.22 10.28 3.37
CA ASN A 26 -3.17 11.52 4.14
C ASN A 26 -1.79 11.80 4.75
N GLN A 27 -0.75 11.13 4.27
CA GLN A 27 0.62 11.41 4.71
C GLN A 27 1.05 12.82 4.33
N THR A 28 1.80 13.46 5.22
CA THR A 28 2.37 14.79 4.95
C THR A 28 3.44 14.72 3.86
N PHE A 29 4.12 13.59 3.73
CA PHE A 29 5.03 13.32 2.62
C PHE A 29 4.22 12.70 1.49
N ASP A 30 4.00 13.42 0.40
CA ASP A 30 3.07 13.00 -0.64
C ASP A 30 3.72 12.33 -1.87
N ASP A 31 5.05 12.31 -1.95
CA ASP A 31 5.76 11.70 -3.07
C ASP A 31 5.90 10.19 -2.87
N ILE A 32 4.76 9.53 -2.82
CA ILE A 32 4.65 8.10 -2.59
C ILE A 32 3.79 7.45 -3.67
N GLU A 33 4.04 6.17 -3.93
CA GLU A 33 3.10 5.30 -4.63
C GLU A 33 2.66 4.22 -3.66
N ILE A 34 1.40 3.85 -3.72
CA ILE A 34 0.80 2.86 -2.82
C ILE A 34 0.42 1.65 -3.66
N ILE A 35 1.18 0.58 -3.52
CA ILE A 35 0.96 -0.65 -4.28
C ILE A 35 0.24 -1.63 -3.38
N CYS A 36 -1.03 -1.86 -3.68
CA CYS A 36 -1.88 -2.79 -2.94
C CYS A 36 -1.97 -4.10 -3.70
N ILE A 37 -1.52 -5.17 -3.08
CA ILE A 37 -1.55 -6.50 -3.70
C ILE A 37 -2.68 -7.29 -3.07
N ASN A 38 -3.74 -7.50 -3.84
CA ASN A 38 -4.88 -8.29 -3.40
C ASN A 38 -4.56 -9.77 -3.61
N ASP A 39 -4.40 -10.50 -2.52
CA ASP A 39 -4.01 -11.90 -2.55
C ASP A 39 -5.25 -12.82 -2.63
N ALA A 40 -6.07 -12.57 -3.64
CA ALA A 40 -7.29 -13.33 -3.92
C ALA A 40 -8.30 -13.27 -2.76
N SER A 41 -8.56 -12.05 -2.24
CA SER A 41 -9.55 -11.85 -1.18
C SER A 41 -10.95 -12.32 -1.63
N THR A 42 -11.69 -12.90 -0.69
CA THR A 42 -13.06 -13.37 -0.92
C THR A 42 -14.11 -12.43 -0.34
N ASP A 43 -13.67 -11.38 0.36
CA ASP A 43 -14.56 -10.34 0.92
C ASP A 43 -14.59 -9.11 0.01
N CYS A 44 -14.96 -7.94 0.53
CA CYS A 44 -15.03 -6.70 -0.24
C CYS A 44 -13.71 -5.96 -0.36
N SER A 45 -12.59 -6.56 0.04
CA SER A 45 -11.28 -5.88 0.00
C SER A 45 -10.93 -5.37 -1.39
N LEU A 46 -11.09 -6.18 -2.44
CA LEU A 46 -10.77 -5.75 -3.81
C LEU A 46 -11.60 -4.53 -4.22
N LYS A 47 -12.88 -4.53 -3.91
CA LYS A 47 -13.77 -3.43 -4.25
C LYS A 47 -13.33 -2.14 -3.56
N ILE A 48 -12.91 -2.23 -2.30
CA ILE A 48 -12.39 -1.09 -1.56
C ILE A 48 -11.13 -0.56 -2.24
N LEU A 49 -10.20 -1.44 -2.59
CA LEU A 49 -8.96 -1.04 -3.28
C LEU A 49 -9.26 -0.33 -4.59
N GLN A 50 -10.19 -0.86 -5.38
CA GLN A 50 -10.55 -0.26 -6.67
C GLN A 50 -11.16 1.12 -6.49
N THR A 51 -11.96 1.32 -5.44
CA THR A 51 -12.54 2.63 -5.12
C THR A 51 -11.45 3.65 -4.81
N TYR A 52 -10.45 3.27 -4.01
CA TYR A 52 -9.35 4.17 -3.69
C TYR A 52 -8.49 4.48 -4.92
N ALA A 53 -8.24 3.48 -5.77
CA ALA A 53 -7.45 3.69 -6.97
C ALA A 53 -8.10 4.68 -7.94
N LYS A 54 -9.43 4.73 -7.96
CA LYS A 54 -10.16 5.71 -8.78
C LYS A 54 -10.06 7.13 -8.23
N LYS A 55 -9.96 7.27 -6.91
CA LYS A 55 -9.91 8.59 -6.25
C LYS A 55 -8.51 9.17 -6.19
N ASP A 56 -7.49 8.32 -6.13
CA ASP A 56 -6.11 8.75 -5.96
C ASP A 56 -5.22 7.93 -6.90
N ASN A 57 -4.59 8.63 -7.86
CA ASN A 57 -3.78 7.98 -8.88
C ASN A 57 -2.47 7.39 -8.35
N ARG A 58 -2.13 7.66 -7.10
CA ARG A 58 -0.96 7.05 -6.46
C ARG A 58 -1.25 5.61 -6.01
N VAL A 59 -2.53 5.25 -5.88
CA VAL A 59 -2.95 3.92 -5.46
C VAL A 59 -3.00 3.01 -6.68
N LYS A 60 -2.21 1.94 -6.64
CA LYS A 60 -2.16 0.92 -7.69
C LYS A 60 -2.59 -0.41 -7.11
N VAL A 61 -3.36 -1.17 -7.88
CA VAL A 61 -3.89 -2.45 -7.41
C VAL A 61 -3.36 -3.56 -8.29
N LEU A 62 -2.75 -4.56 -7.65
CA LEU A 62 -2.31 -5.79 -8.30
C LEU A 62 -3.11 -6.95 -7.74
N GLU A 63 -3.71 -7.76 -8.61
CA GLU A 63 -4.49 -8.92 -8.20
C GLU A 63 -3.68 -10.19 -8.41
N MET A 64 -3.57 -11.00 -7.35
CA MET A 64 -3.01 -12.34 -7.48
C MET A 64 -4.10 -13.30 -7.90
N PRO A 65 -3.83 -14.24 -8.83
CA PRO A 65 -4.86 -15.17 -9.29
C PRO A 65 -5.30 -16.17 -8.23
N LEU A 66 -4.41 -16.50 -7.31
CA LEU A 66 -4.67 -17.44 -6.22
C LEU A 66 -4.08 -16.89 -4.93
N ASN A 67 -4.64 -17.30 -3.79
CA ASN A 67 -4.05 -16.98 -2.50
C ASN A 67 -2.66 -17.61 -2.43
N SER A 68 -1.64 -16.77 -2.37
CA SER A 68 -0.25 -17.21 -2.42
C SER A 68 0.55 -16.91 -1.16
N GLY A 69 -0.07 -16.19 -0.21
CA GLY A 69 0.58 -15.77 1.02
C GLY A 69 1.24 -14.41 0.89
N SER A 70 1.44 -13.75 2.02
CA SER A 70 1.92 -12.37 2.06
C SER A 70 3.32 -12.20 1.48
N ALA A 71 4.19 -13.20 1.64
CA ALA A 71 5.56 -13.12 1.09
C ALA A 71 5.56 -13.05 -0.43
N LYS A 72 4.78 -13.90 -1.09
CA LYS A 72 4.68 -13.89 -2.55
C LYS A 72 3.95 -12.63 -3.05
N ALA A 73 2.93 -12.19 -2.33
CA ALA A 73 2.23 -10.96 -2.67
C ALA A 73 3.18 -9.76 -2.60
N ARG A 74 3.97 -9.64 -1.54
CA ARG A 74 4.97 -8.57 -1.42
C ARG A 74 6.00 -8.62 -2.53
N ASN A 75 6.47 -9.81 -2.89
CA ASN A 75 7.43 -9.97 -3.98
C ASN A 75 6.85 -9.51 -5.31
N ALA A 76 5.59 -9.81 -5.57
CA ALA A 76 4.91 -9.32 -6.77
C ALA A 76 4.83 -7.80 -6.78
N GLY A 77 4.52 -7.19 -5.64
CA GLY A 77 4.49 -5.73 -5.50
C GLY A 77 5.86 -5.09 -5.70
N LEU A 78 6.92 -5.73 -5.21
CA LEU A 78 8.28 -5.22 -5.37
C LEU A 78 8.67 -5.07 -6.84
N ARG A 79 8.16 -5.93 -7.72
CA ARG A 79 8.44 -5.84 -9.15
C ARG A 79 7.85 -4.60 -9.79
N LEU A 80 6.80 -4.04 -9.21
CA LEU A 80 6.15 -2.82 -9.70
C LEU A 80 6.70 -1.56 -9.07
N ALA A 81 7.44 -1.69 -7.96
CA ALA A 81 7.89 -0.55 -7.18
C ALA A 81 8.92 0.29 -7.97
N THR A 82 8.72 1.61 -7.98
CA THR A 82 9.61 2.56 -8.65
C THR A 82 10.34 3.48 -7.69
N GLY A 83 9.99 3.44 -6.40
CA GLY A 83 10.56 4.33 -5.39
C GLY A 83 12.00 4.00 -5.04
N ASP A 84 12.72 5.01 -4.54
CA ASP A 84 14.06 4.82 -4.02
C ASP A 84 14.06 4.04 -2.71
N PHE A 85 12.95 4.13 -1.98
CA PHE A 85 12.76 3.45 -0.69
C PHE A 85 11.50 2.62 -0.74
N ILE A 86 11.52 1.48 -0.05
CA ILE A 86 10.38 0.57 0.03
C ILE A 86 9.90 0.53 1.48
N ALA A 87 8.60 0.70 1.67
CA ALA A 87 7.97 0.55 2.98
C ALA A 87 6.89 -0.52 2.90
N PHE A 88 6.83 -1.38 3.90
CA PHE A 88 5.78 -2.39 4.01
C PHE A 88 4.81 -1.98 5.11
N VAL A 89 3.51 -2.02 4.81
CA VAL A 89 2.45 -1.71 5.77
C VAL A 89 1.42 -2.82 5.70
N ASP A 90 1.06 -3.37 6.84
CA ASP A 90 0.03 -4.40 6.91
C ASP A 90 -1.35 -3.78 6.67
N SER A 91 -2.21 -4.47 5.94
CA SER A 91 -3.53 -3.94 5.55
C SER A 91 -4.50 -3.78 6.72
N ASP A 92 -4.21 -4.37 7.86
CA ASP A 92 -4.99 -4.20 9.10
C ASP A 92 -4.36 -3.18 10.06
N ASP A 93 -3.31 -2.49 9.61
CA ASP A 93 -2.60 -1.48 10.39
C ASP A 93 -2.84 -0.07 9.82
N TRP A 94 -2.36 0.92 10.55
CA TRP A 94 -2.36 2.31 10.11
C TRP A 94 -1.08 2.98 10.62
N VAL A 95 -0.73 4.10 10.01
CA VAL A 95 0.48 4.84 10.37
C VAL A 95 0.11 6.29 10.69
N SER A 96 0.96 6.96 11.48
CA SER A 96 0.75 8.37 11.76
C SER A 96 0.93 9.19 10.47
N ASN A 97 0.30 10.37 10.41
CA ASN A 97 0.25 11.17 9.18
C ASN A 97 1.60 11.70 8.73
N ASN A 98 2.62 11.69 9.58
CA ASN A 98 3.96 12.17 9.25
C ASN A 98 5.02 11.06 9.26
N ALA A 99 4.59 9.79 9.27
CA ALA A 99 5.52 8.66 9.39
C ALA A 99 6.56 8.64 8.27
N PHE A 100 6.12 8.80 7.03
CA PHE A 100 7.03 8.72 5.89
C PHE A 100 7.90 9.97 5.75
N GLU A 101 7.40 11.12 6.15
CA GLU A 101 8.20 12.33 6.20
C GLU A 101 9.35 12.18 7.18
N GLN A 102 9.09 11.64 8.37
CA GLN A 102 10.14 11.38 9.36
C GLN A 102 11.17 10.38 8.87
N ILE A 103 10.71 9.29 8.25
CA ILE A 103 11.60 8.28 7.71
C ILE A 103 12.47 8.88 6.60
N TYR A 104 11.87 9.60 5.68
CA TYR A 104 12.60 10.20 4.56
C TYR A 104 13.65 11.19 5.05
N ASN A 105 13.29 12.05 6.00
CA ASN A 105 14.21 13.04 6.55
C ASN A 105 15.38 12.37 7.28
N THR A 106 15.16 11.22 7.91
CA THR A 106 16.21 10.46 8.56
C THR A 106 17.24 9.96 7.55
N PHE A 107 16.77 9.50 6.38
CA PHE A 107 17.68 8.94 5.36
C PHE A 107 18.47 10.01 4.62
N ILE A 108 17.94 11.20 4.45
CA ILE A 108 18.59 12.24 3.65
C ILE A 108 19.42 13.23 4.49
N SER A 109 19.28 13.22 5.81
CA SER A 109 19.98 14.16 6.70
C SER A 109 21.41 13.75 7.03
#